data_e53ead93e1582e4b1d50d2e434ee6fcc
#
_entry.id   e53ead93e1582e4b1d50d2e434ee6fcc
#
_cell.length_a   1.000
_cell.length_b   1.000
_cell.length_c   1.000
_cell.angle_alpha   90.00
_cell.angle_beta   90.00
_cell.angle_gamma   90.00
#
_symmetry.space_group_name_H-M   'P 1'
#
loop_
_entity.id
_entity.type
_entity.pdbx_description
1 polymer ?
#
loop_
_entity_poly.entity_id
_entity_poly.type
_entity_poly.pdbx_seq_one_letter_code
_entity_poly.pdbx_strand_id
1 'polypeptide(L)'
;MNLSDIYEIDAHKEVSVYLAKQAYKLLHLPLHSLSREDINSKYKALLREHNLITASNRVRQHELHQAFKVKFLRDFLKYHESELNEEDEYNWLKVLTRNVKRHVHPFRHLLFLYFLKQGIENFVVITKDKGAFGKGPFPCLNKAASHYQQLIIQKVEVTRDYKSKNLIGTFTCSCGFIYARKSPNREEDQFQIGRVKEFGEVWRTKLKQLANENLR
;
A
#
# COMPACT_ATOMS: atom_id res chain seq x y z
N MET A 1 42.42 -13.57 -8.41
CA MET A 1 41.00 -13.63 -8.05
C MET A 1 40.93 -13.33 -6.58
N ASN A 2 40.33 -12.21 -6.21
CA ASN A 2 40.32 -11.73 -4.84
C ASN A 2 39.20 -12.45 -4.06
N LEU A 3 39.29 -12.60 -2.74
CA LEU A 3 38.24 -13.24 -1.94
C LEU A 3 36.89 -12.54 -2.10
N SER A 4 36.87 -11.21 -2.26
CA SER A 4 35.67 -10.43 -2.58
C SER A 4 34.99 -10.87 -3.87
N ASP A 5 35.76 -11.19 -4.92
CA ASP A 5 35.23 -11.60 -6.23
C ASP A 5 34.55 -12.97 -6.13
N ILE A 6 35.06 -13.87 -5.28
CA ILE A 6 34.48 -15.19 -5.02
C ILE A 6 33.14 -15.07 -4.32
N TYR A 7 33.04 -14.23 -3.27
CA TYR A 7 31.79 -13.99 -2.56
C TYR A 7 30.72 -13.33 -3.45
N GLU A 8 31.09 -12.43 -4.35
CA GLU A 8 30.17 -11.82 -5.31
C GLU A 8 29.63 -12.84 -6.31
N ILE A 9 30.51 -13.73 -6.84
CA ILE A 9 30.10 -14.78 -7.77
C ILE A 9 29.13 -15.75 -7.10
N ASP A 10 29.38 -16.16 -5.85
CA ASP A 10 28.50 -17.07 -5.12
C ASP A 10 27.16 -16.42 -4.80
N ALA A 11 27.14 -15.15 -4.38
CA ALA A 11 25.90 -14.41 -4.14
C ALA A 11 25.06 -14.26 -5.41
N HIS A 12 25.68 -13.98 -6.56
CA HIS A 12 24.98 -13.93 -7.85
C HIS A 12 24.40 -15.28 -8.25
N LYS A 13 25.13 -16.37 -7.98
CA LYS A 13 24.66 -17.73 -8.26
C LYS A 13 23.44 -18.09 -7.43
N GLU A 14 23.43 -17.78 -6.13
CA GLU A 14 22.28 -18.02 -5.26
C GLU A 14 21.04 -17.27 -5.72
N VAL A 15 21.18 -15.98 -6.06
CA VAL A 15 20.07 -15.17 -6.59
C VAL A 15 19.57 -15.75 -7.91
N SER A 16 20.46 -16.13 -8.82
CA SER A 16 20.09 -16.71 -10.13
C SER A 16 19.34 -18.03 -9.97
N VAL A 17 19.80 -18.91 -9.08
CA VAL A 17 19.10 -20.18 -8.77
C VAL A 17 17.73 -19.92 -8.15
N TYR A 18 17.63 -18.95 -7.24
CA TYR A 18 16.34 -18.58 -6.67
C TYR A 18 15.37 -18.08 -7.75
N LEU A 19 15.82 -17.15 -8.61
CA LEU A 19 15.00 -16.59 -9.68
C LEU A 19 14.57 -17.66 -10.69
N ALA A 20 15.43 -18.61 -11.03
CA ALA A 20 15.09 -19.75 -11.89
C ALA A 20 13.98 -20.62 -11.25
N LYS A 21 14.08 -20.91 -9.96
CA LYS A 21 13.02 -21.63 -9.23
C LYS A 21 11.68 -20.84 -9.22
N GLN A 22 11.73 -19.52 -9.06
CA GLN A 22 10.52 -18.69 -9.10
C GLN A 22 9.95 -18.61 -10.53
N ALA A 23 10.78 -18.57 -11.55
CA ALA A 23 10.35 -18.61 -12.94
C ALA A 23 9.64 -19.94 -13.26
N TYR A 24 10.21 -21.06 -12.82
CA TYR A 24 9.57 -22.36 -12.94
C TYR A 24 8.17 -22.38 -12.29
N LYS A 25 8.05 -21.89 -11.07
CA LYS A 25 6.74 -21.79 -10.36
C LYS A 25 5.76 -20.87 -11.09
N LEU A 26 6.23 -19.75 -11.64
CA LEU A 26 5.41 -18.83 -12.42
C LEU A 26 4.79 -19.49 -13.64
N LEU A 27 5.57 -20.33 -14.37
CA LEU A 27 5.09 -21.09 -15.53
C LEU A 27 4.02 -22.13 -15.19
N HIS A 28 3.96 -22.57 -13.94
CA HIS A 28 2.98 -23.56 -13.46
C HIS A 28 1.75 -22.92 -12.79
N LEU A 29 1.67 -21.58 -12.74
CA LEU A 29 0.46 -20.92 -12.25
C LEU A 29 -0.71 -21.13 -13.22
N PRO A 30 -1.94 -21.33 -12.70
CA PRO A 30 -3.11 -21.33 -13.54
C PRO A 30 -3.23 -20.04 -14.35
N LEU A 31 -3.68 -20.17 -15.60
CA LEU A 31 -3.92 -19.02 -16.45
C LEU A 31 -4.92 -18.06 -15.75
N HIS A 32 -4.68 -16.78 -15.91
CA HIS A 32 -5.49 -15.70 -15.31
C HIS A 32 -5.52 -15.65 -13.77
N SER A 33 -4.62 -16.36 -13.07
CA SER A 33 -4.49 -16.28 -11.61
C SER A 33 -4.13 -14.87 -11.09
N LEU A 34 -3.57 -14.01 -11.93
CA LEU A 34 -3.19 -12.64 -11.62
C LEU A 34 -3.61 -11.69 -12.74
N SER A 35 -4.46 -10.70 -12.44
CA SER A 35 -4.70 -9.57 -13.33
C SER A 35 -3.63 -8.49 -13.12
N ARG A 36 -3.52 -7.55 -14.07
CA ARG A 36 -2.59 -6.41 -13.93
C ARG A 36 -2.95 -5.53 -12.73
N GLU A 37 -4.24 -5.29 -12.50
CA GLU A 37 -4.74 -4.52 -11.37
C GLU A 37 -4.41 -5.21 -10.05
N ASP A 38 -4.47 -6.55 -10.02
CA ASP A 38 -4.10 -7.34 -8.85
C ASP A 38 -2.61 -7.21 -8.55
N ILE A 39 -1.76 -7.34 -9.56
CA ILE A 39 -0.30 -7.20 -9.42
C ILE A 39 0.05 -5.82 -8.84
N ASN A 40 -0.48 -4.74 -9.42
CA ASN A 40 -0.23 -3.38 -8.94
C ASN A 40 -0.71 -3.17 -7.49
N SER A 41 -1.89 -3.70 -7.17
CA SER A 41 -2.45 -3.59 -5.82
C SER A 41 -1.61 -4.35 -4.79
N LYS A 42 -1.15 -5.56 -5.14
CA LYS A 42 -0.29 -6.38 -4.29
C LYS A 42 1.09 -5.75 -4.08
N TYR A 43 1.70 -5.19 -5.13
CA TYR A 43 2.94 -4.43 -4.98
C TYR A 43 2.79 -3.23 -4.05
N LYS A 44 1.68 -2.50 -4.13
CA LYS A 44 1.41 -1.39 -3.19
C LYS A 44 1.28 -1.87 -1.75
N ALA A 45 0.64 -3.02 -1.51
CA ALA A 45 0.55 -3.61 -0.18
C ALA A 45 1.95 -3.88 0.39
N LEU A 46 2.80 -4.58 -0.38
CA LEU A 46 4.17 -4.90 0.02
C LEU A 46 5.04 -3.63 0.23
N LEU A 47 4.96 -2.67 -0.69
CA LEU A 47 5.70 -1.41 -0.55
C LEU A 47 5.26 -0.61 0.69
N ARG A 48 4.01 -0.75 1.12
CA ARG A 48 3.52 -0.14 2.35
C ARG A 48 4.14 -0.79 3.59
N GLU A 49 4.24 -2.12 3.61
CA GLU A 49 4.91 -2.88 4.67
C GLU A 49 6.40 -2.50 4.78
N HIS A 50 7.03 -2.20 3.65
CA HIS A 50 8.42 -1.72 3.60
C HIS A 50 8.59 -0.20 3.81
N ASN A 51 7.53 0.53 4.19
CA ASN A 51 7.52 1.99 4.38
C ASN A 51 7.93 2.79 3.11
N LEU A 52 7.77 2.20 1.92
CA LEU A 52 8.09 2.82 0.63
C LEU A 52 6.89 3.55 0.00
N ILE A 53 5.82 3.76 0.76
CA ILE A 53 4.65 4.56 0.34
C ILE A 53 4.49 5.77 1.27
N THR A 54 4.30 6.93 0.66
CA THR A 54 4.06 8.18 1.36
C THR A 54 2.64 8.25 1.93
N ALA A 55 2.40 9.17 2.88
CA ALA A 55 1.06 9.49 3.38
C ALA A 55 0.08 9.92 2.26
N SER A 56 0.59 10.44 1.14
CA SER A 56 -0.20 10.77 -0.05
C SER A 56 -0.44 9.58 -1.00
N ASN A 57 -0.17 8.36 -0.55
CA ASN A 57 -0.31 7.12 -1.32
C ASN A 57 0.53 7.09 -2.61
N ARG A 58 1.74 7.65 -2.56
CA ARG A 58 2.71 7.64 -3.66
C ARG A 58 3.92 6.81 -3.27
N VAL A 59 4.48 6.09 -4.23
CA VAL A 59 5.73 5.34 -4.02
C VAL A 59 6.89 6.33 -3.88
N ARG A 60 7.73 6.09 -2.89
CA ARG A 60 8.99 6.80 -2.62
C ARG A 60 10.04 6.34 -3.62
N GLN A 61 9.98 6.89 -4.84
CA GLN A 61 10.76 6.39 -5.97
C GLN A 61 12.27 6.47 -5.74
N HIS A 62 12.76 7.55 -5.16
CA HIS A 62 14.19 7.71 -4.90
C HIS A 62 14.68 6.66 -3.89
N GLU A 63 14.02 6.55 -2.75
CA GLU A 63 14.36 5.58 -1.69
C GLU A 63 14.27 4.14 -2.20
N LEU A 64 13.25 3.84 -3.04
CA LEU A 64 13.10 2.53 -3.66
C LEU A 64 14.29 2.22 -4.60
N HIS A 65 14.69 3.17 -5.45
CA HIS A 65 15.82 2.98 -6.37
C HIS A 65 17.12 2.77 -5.62
N GLN A 66 17.39 3.56 -4.58
CA GLN A 66 18.58 3.41 -3.76
C GLN A 66 18.61 2.05 -3.06
N ALA A 67 17.52 1.64 -2.42
CA ALA A 67 17.43 0.34 -1.76
C ALA A 67 17.60 -0.83 -2.76
N PHE A 68 17.06 -0.69 -3.98
CA PHE A 68 17.17 -1.69 -5.01
C PHE A 68 18.61 -1.80 -5.53
N LYS A 69 19.30 -0.68 -5.76
CA LYS A 69 20.73 -0.65 -6.18
C LYS A 69 21.65 -1.24 -5.09
N VAL A 70 21.35 -1.04 -3.83
CA VAL A 70 22.11 -1.66 -2.71
C VAL A 70 21.91 -3.18 -2.70
N LYS A 71 20.69 -3.66 -3.00
CA LYS A 71 20.38 -5.10 -3.00
C LYS A 71 21.00 -5.85 -4.17
N PHE A 72 21.07 -5.22 -5.34
CA PHE A 72 21.59 -5.83 -6.57
C PHE A 72 22.79 -5.04 -7.08
N LEU A 73 23.93 -5.72 -7.19
CA LEU A 73 25.12 -5.14 -7.77
C LEU A 73 24.85 -4.75 -9.24
N ARG A 74 25.51 -3.68 -9.68
CA ARG A 74 25.34 -3.14 -11.03
C ARG A 74 25.59 -4.17 -12.10
N ASP A 75 26.65 -4.97 -11.96
CA ASP A 75 27.05 -5.97 -12.95
C ASP A 75 26.04 -7.12 -13.04
N PHE A 76 25.38 -7.50 -11.93
CA PHE A 76 24.26 -8.44 -11.95
C PHE A 76 23.10 -7.93 -12.78
N LEU A 77 22.69 -6.67 -12.56
CA LEU A 77 21.60 -6.06 -13.32
C LEU A 77 21.95 -5.89 -14.79
N LYS A 78 23.20 -5.55 -15.11
CA LYS A 78 23.70 -5.42 -16.47
C LYS A 78 23.70 -6.77 -17.20
N TYR A 79 24.21 -7.81 -16.56
CA TYR A 79 24.21 -9.16 -17.11
C TYR A 79 22.81 -9.65 -17.49
N HIS A 80 21.80 -9.25 -16.70
CA HIS A 80 20.41 -9.61 -16.94
C HIS A 80 19.61 -8.52 -17.69
N GLU A 81 20.27 -7.59 -18.38
CA GLU A 81 19.63 -6.51 -19.15
C GLU A 81 18.56 -5.74 -18.36
N SER A 82 18.80 -5.60 -17.06
CA SER A 82 17.84 -5.02 -16.12
C SER A 82 18.37 -3.80 -15.38
N GLU A 83 19.35 -3.11 -15.98
CA GLU A 83 19.93 -1.88 -15.44
C GLU A 83 18.84 -0.83 -15.18
N LEU A 84 19.08 -0.01 -14.15
CA LEU A 84 18.19 1.08 -13.75
C LEU A 84 18.85 2.42 -14.02
N ASN A 85 18.30 3.18 -14.94
CA ASN A 85 18.54 4.61 -15.05
C ASN A 85 17.45 5.36 -14.29
N GLU A 86 17.83 6.02 -13.20
CA GLU A 86 16.89 6.75 -12.34
C GLU A 86 16.32 8.00 -13.02
N GLU A 87 17.07 8.60 -13.95
CA GLU A 87 16.62 9.77 -14.72
C GLU A 87 15.58 9.39 -15.77
N ASP A 88 15.60 8.15 -16.26
CA ASP A 88 14.59 7.66 -17.18
C ASP A 88 13.22 7.57 -16.48
N GLU A 89 12.27 8.38 -16.97
CA GLU A 89 10.89 8.43 -16.46
C GLU A 89 10.17 7.09 -16.62
N TYR A 90 10.59 6.28 -17.55
CA TYR A 90 9.98 4.99 -17.90
C TYR A 90 10.86 3.79 -17.60
N ASN A 91 11.87 3.93 -16.73
CA ASN A 91 12.60 2.75 -16.32
C ASN A 91 11.65 1.70 -15.72
N TRP A 92 11.99 0.44 -15.88
CA TRP A 92 11.08 -0.67 -15.59
C TRP A 92 10.60 -0.71 -14.13
N LEU A 93 11.42 -0.27 -13.15
CA LEU A 93 11.04 -0.23 -11.73
C LEU A 93 9.99 0.84 -11.45
N LYS A 94 10.11 2.02 -12.10
CA LYS A 94 9.06 3.06 -12.05
C LYS A 94 7.78 2.57 -12.72
N VAL A 95 7.88 1.85 -13.85
CA VAL A 95 6.73 1.28 -14.56
C VAL A 95 6.00 0.25 -13.70
N LEU A 96 6.71 -0.65 -13.00
CA LEU A 96 6.12 -1.64 -12.10
C LEU A 96 5.34 -1.01 -10.93
N THR A 97 5.83 0.11 -10.41
CA THR A 97 5.34 0.71 -9.18
C THR A 97 4.37 1.88 -9.39
N ARG A 98 4.26 2.35 -10.64
CA ARG A 98 3.28 3.34 -11.08
C ARG A 98 2.15 2.65 -11.84
N ASN A 99 1.00 3.27 -11.91
CA ASN A 99 -0.12 2.76 -12.70
C ASN A 99 0.07 3.10 -14.19
N VAL A 100 1.11 2.54 -14.80
CA VAL A 100 1.44 2.77 -16.22
C VAL A 100 1.02 1.56 -17.04
N LYS A 101 0.32 1.80 -18.15
CA LYS A 101 -0.15 0.75 -19.08
C LYS A 101 1.00 0.21 -19.97
N ARG A 102 2.16 -0.06 -19.40
CA ARG A 102 3.31 -0.66 -20.11
C ARG A 102 3.57 -2.08 -19.63
N HIS A 103 4.00 -2.93 -20.53
CA HIS A 103 4.45 -4.27 -20.19
C HIS A 103 5.87 -4.23 -19.63
N VAL A 104 6.11 -5.04 -18.63
CA VAL A 104 7.44 -5.27 -18.06
C VAL A 104 7.72 -6.76 -18.19
N HIS A 105 8.95 -7.10 -18.57
CA HIS A 105 9.36 -8.49 -18.73
C HIS A 105 9.17 -9.27 -17.42
N PRO A 106 8.64 -10.52 -17.44
CA PRO A 106 8.37 -11.32 -16.24
C PRO A 106 9.57 -11.46 -15.31
N PHE A 107 10.75 -11.58 -15.83
CA PHE A 107 12.00 -11.65 -15.05
C PHE A 107 12.16 -10.45 -14.11
N ARG A 108 11.83 -9.24 -14.55
CA ARG A 108 11.90 -8.01 -13.74
C ARG A 108 10.87 -8.00 -12.62
N HIS A 109 9.72 -8.65 -12.81
CA HIS A 109 8.76 -8.90 -11.72
C HIS A 109 9.37 -9.84 -10.67
N LEU A 110 10.05 -10.90 -11.07
CA LEU A 110 10.73 -11.82 -10.15
C LEU A 110 11.88 -11.15 -9.39
N LEU A 111 12.67 -10.30 -10.05
CA LEU A 111 13.67 -9.45 -9.38
C LEU A 111 13.04 -8.57 -8.31
N PHE A 112 11.91 -7.94 -8.63
CA PHE A 112 11.21 -7.07 -7.71
C PHE A 112 10.61 -7.85 -6.53
N LEU A 113 10.05 -9.03 -6.77
CA LEU A 113 9.59 -9.93 -5.70
C LEU A 113 10.73 -10.38 -4.80
N TYR A 114 11.88 -10.74 -5.36
CA TYR A 114 13.07 -11.08 -4.58
C TYR A 114 13.51 -9.91 -3.68
N PHE A 115 13.53 -8.68 -4.23
CA PHE A 115 13.80 -7.48 -3.46
C PHE A 115 12.82 -7.31 -2.28
N LEU A 116 11.53 -7.56 -2.51
CA LEU A 116 10.48 -7.50 -1.49
C LEU A 116 10.43 -8.74 -0.59
N LYS A 117 11.41 -9.65 -0.70
CA LYS A 117 11.49 -10.92 0.06
C LYS A 117 10.25 -11.82 -0.10
N GLN A 118 9.65 -11.82 -1.29
CA GLN A 118 8.47 -12.60 -1.62
C GLN A 118 8.75 -13.64 -2.70
N GLY A 119 8.21 -14.85 -2.53
CA GLY A 119 8.11 -15.84 -3.59
C GLY A 119 6.80 -15.70 -4.38
N ILE A 120 6.76 -16.29 -5.59
CA ILE A 120 5.56 -16.21 -6.45
C ILE A 120 4.32 -16.82 -5.79
N GLU A 121 4.45 -17.91 -5.05
CA GLU A 121 3.34 -18.57 -4.36
C GLU A 121 2.72 -17.66 -3.28
N ASN A 122 3.58 -17.05 -2.46
CA ASN A 122 3.14 -16.08 -1.45
C ASN A 122 2.50 -14.86 -2.11
N PHE A 123 3.10 -14.37 -3.21
CA PHE A 123 2.57 -13.22 -3.93
C PHE A 123 1.15 -13.45 -4.48
N VAL A 124 0.85 -14.66 -4.95
CA VAL A 124 -0.50 -15.01 -5.44
C VAL A 124 -1.54 -14.90 -4.32
N VAL A 125 -1.21 -15.29 -3.09
CA VAL A 125 -2.14 -15.26 -1.95
C VAL A 125 -2.16 -13.95 -1.17
N ILE A 126 -1.19 -13.04 -1.40
CA ILE A 126 -1.19 -11.73 -0.76
C ILE A 126 -2.51 -11.01 -1.02
N THR A 127 -3.09 -10.45 0.02
CA THR A 127 -4.28 -9.61 -0.09
C THR A 127 -3.94 -8.29 -0.80
N LYS A 128 -4.88 -7.83 -1.64
CA LYS A 128 -4.74 -6.54 -2.32
C LYS A 128 -4.55 -5.39 -1.32
N ASP A 129 -3.87 -4.33 -1.73
CA ASP A 129 -3.75 -3.12 -0.92
C ASP A 129 -5.14 -2.63 -0.48
N LYS A 130 -5.30 -2.53 0.83
CA LYS A 130 -6.55 -2.07 1.45
C LYS A 130 -6.75 -0.55 1.30
N GLY A 131 -5.81 0.12 0.64
CA GLY A 131 -5.81 1.58 0.51
C GLY A 131 -5.35 2.30 1.77
N ALA A 132 -5.40 3.64 1.72
CA ALA A 132 -4.86 4.50 2.79
C ALA A 132 -5.61 4.40 4.13
N PHE A 133 -6.84 3.87 4.14
CA PHE A 133 -7.70 3.77 5.33
C PHE A 133 -8.07 2.33 5.68
N GLY A 134 -7.55 1.34 4.96
CA GLY A 134 -7.89 -0.07 5.17
C GLY A 134 -9.21 -0.46 4.51
N LYS A 135 -9.68 -1.69 4.81
CA LYS A 135 -11.03 -2.16 4.43
C LYS A 135 -12.01 -1.86 5.57
N GLY A 136 -13.22 -1.42 5.21
CA GLY A 136 -14.32 -1.36 6.17
C GLY A 136 -14.72 -2.75 6.72
N PRO A 137 -15.64 -2.80 7.65
CA PRO A 137 -16.37 -1.64 8.17
C PRO A 137 -15.54 -0.76 9.11
N PHE A 138 -15.85 0.54 9.16
CA PHE A 138 -15.18 1.52 10.00
C PHE A 138 -16.05 1.91 11.20
N PRO A 139 -15.45 2.40 12.31
CA PRO A 139 -16.19 2.72 13.51
C PRO A 139 -17.05 3.97 13.35
N CYS A 140 -18.23 3.97 13.96
CA CYS A 140 -18.97 5.18 14.22
C CYS A 140 -18.40 5.88 15.47
N LEU A 141 -17.99 7.13 15.34
CA LEU A 141 -17.38 7.89 16.44
C LEU A 141 -18.33 8.94 17.05
N ASN A 142 -19.64 8.80 16.84
CA ASN A 142 -20.66 9.60 17.49
C ASN A 142 -20.92 9.11 18.92
N LYS A 143 -20.42 9.83 19.91
CA LYS A 143 -20.61 9.48 21.34
C LYS A 143 -22.07 9.49 21.79
N ALA A 144 -22.96 10.16 21.05
CA ALA A 144 -24.39 10.21 21.37
C ALA A 144 -25.19 9.03 20.81
N ALA A 145 -24.58 8.23 19.90
CA ALA A 145 -25.26 7.11 19.26
C ALA A 145 -25.09 5.83 20.08
N SER A 146 -26.11 4.96 20.10
CA SER A 146 -26.07 3.65 20.75
C SER A 146 -25.01 2.69 20.17
N HIS A 147 -24.61 2.93 18.92
CA HIS A 147 -23.57 2.18 18.23
C HIS A 147 -22.20 2.89 18.20
N TYR A 148 -21.91 3.71 19.22
CA TYR A 148 -20.59 4.33 19.37
C TYR A 148 -19.48 3.29 19.36
N GLN A 149 -18.42 3.52 18.57
CA GLN A 149 -17.29 2.64 18.34
C GLN A 149 -17.61 1.30 17.62
N GLN A 150 -18.86 1.02 17.27
CA GLN A 150 -19.17 -0.16 16.47
C GLN A 150 -18.73 0.02 15.01
N LEU A 151 -18.23 -1.05 14.41
CA LEU A 151 -17.75 -1.09 13.03
C LEU A 151 -18.92 -1.24 12.05
N ILE A 152 -19.58 -0.14 11.69
CA ILE A 152 -20.79 -0.15 10.86
C ILE A 152 -20.70 0.68 9.57
N ILE A 153 -19.68 1.53 9.43
CA ILE A 153 -19.51 2.36 8.24
C ILE A 153 -18.84 1.53 7.16
N GLN A 154 -19.56 1.17 6.09
CA GLN A 154 -19.09 0.24 5.06
C GLN A 154 -18.10 0.87 4.08
N LYS A 155 -18.22 2.16 3.79
CA LYS A 155 -17.43 2.85 2.78
C LYS A 155 -16.83 4.13 3.32
N VAL A 156 -15.65 4.46 2.83
CA VAL A 156 -14.97 5.74 3.06
C VAL A 156 -14.81 6.46 1.72
N GLU A 157 -15.19 7.73 1.69
CA GLU A 157 -14.89 8.60 0.55
C GLU A 157 -13.49 9.16 0.71
N VAL A 158 -12.64 8.94 -0.28
CA VAL A 158 -11.23 9.36 -0.24
C VAL A 158 -11.01 10.53 -1.19
N THR A 159 -10.64 11.65 -0.62
CA THR A 159 -10.24 12.86 -1.34
C THR A 159 -8.78 13.19 -1.08
N ARG A 160 -8.21 14.12 -1.85
CA ARG A 160 -6.82 14.56 -1.68
C ARG A 160 -6.80 16.03 -1.24
N ASP A 161 -6.12 16.29 -0.15
CA ASP A 161 -5.87 17.66 0.31
C ASP A 161 -5.01 18.41 -0.72
N TYR A 162 -5.46 19.59 -1.13
CA TYR A 162 -4.78 20.35 -2.18
C TYR A 162 -3.38 20.81 -1.77
N LYS A 163 -3.20 21.24 -0.52
CA LYS A 163 -1.93 21.79 -0.01
C LYS A 163 -0.95 20.67 0.37
N SER A 164 -1.35 19.79 1.26
CA SER A 164 -0.47 18.73 1.79
C SER A 164 -0.36 17.52 0.87
N LYS A 165 -1.23 17.40 -0.13
CA LYS A 165 -1.37 16.22 -1.02
C LYS A 165 -1.70 14.92 -0.28
N ASN A 166 -1.92 14.96 1.04
CA ASN A 166 -2.33 13.79 1.82
C ASN A 166 -3.75 13.36 1.45
N LEU A 167 -4.03 12.08 1.66
CA LEU A 167 -5.39 11.57 1.48
C LEU A 167 -6.21 11.90 2.73
N ILE A 168 -7.46 12.29 2.50
CA ILE A 168 -8.47 12.53 3.53
C ILE A 168 -9.59 11.53 3.32
N GLY A 169 -9.85 10.70 4.34
CA GLY A 169 -11.01 9.82 4.38
C GLY A 169 -12.18 10.52 5.05
N THR A 170 -13.33 10.52 4.40
CA THR A 170 -14.60 10.98 4.97
C THR A 170 -15.47 9.76 5.26
N PHE A 171 -15.91 9.65 6.50
CA PHE A 171 -16.65 8.52 7.05
C PHE A 171 -18.06 8.99 7.40
N THR A 172 -19.06 8.46 6.71
CA THR A 172 -20.47 8.83 6.89
C THR A 172 -21.21 7.68 7.56
N CYS A 173 -21.77 7.94 8.73
CA CYS A 173 -22.59 6.98 9.48
C CYS A 173 -24.08 7.17 9.19
N SER A 174 -24.85 6.08 9.28
CA SER A 174 -26.32 6.11 9.18
C SER A 174 -27.01 6.99 10.23
N CYS A 175 -26.36 7.26 11.38
CA CYS A 175 -26.88 8.21 12.39
C CYS A 175 -26.71 9.69 12.00
N GLY A 176 -26.22 9.98 10.80
CA GLY A 176 -25.98 11.33 10.32
C GLY A 176 -24.64 11.93 10.75
N PHE A 177 -23.84 11.24 11.57
CA PHE A 177 -22.53 11.71 11.97
C PHE A 177 -21.51 11.54 10.83
N ILE A 178 -20.81 12.62 10.49
CA ILE A 178 -19.79 12.62 9.45
C ILE A 178 -18.48 13.16 10.02
N TYR A 179 -17.43 12.37 9.92
CA TYR A 179 -16.10 12.79 10.32
C TYR A 179 -15.05 12.51 9.25
N ALA A 180 -13.94 13.21 9.33
CA ALA A 180 -12.82 13.04 8.44
C ALA A 180 -11.50 12.90 9.21
N ARG A 181 -10.56 12.14 8.63
CA ARG A 181 -9.19 12.04 9.13
C ARG A 181 -8.20 11.91 7.97
N LYS A 182 -6.94 12.26 8.23
CA LYS A 182 -5.85 12.16 7.25
C LYS A 182 -5.23 10.77 7.28
N SER A 183 -4.67 10.32 6.15
CA SER A 183 -3.79 9.15 6.09
C SER A 183 -2.37 9.50 6.60
N PRO A 184 -1.53 8.51 6.97
CA PRO A 184 -1.80 7.09 6.95
C PRO A 184 -2.73 6.65 8.06
N ASN A 185 -3.43 5.55 7.82
CA ASN A 185 -4.25 4.89 8.84
C ASN A 185 -3.39 3.87 9.58
N ARG A 186 -3.01 4.16 10.82
CA ARG A 186 -2.46 3.17 11.75
C ARG A 186 -3.61 2.51 12.50
N GLU A 187 -3.42 1.30 13.00
CA GLU A 187 -4.46 0.61 13.78
C GLU A 187 -4.92 1.46 14.98
N GLU A 188 -3.97 2.14 15.63
CA GLU A 188 -4.21 3.07 16.73
C GLU A 188 -5.07 4.29 16.33
N ASP A 189 -5.00 4.71 15.05
CA ASP A 189 -5.74 5.88 14.55
C ASP A 189 -7.19 5.55 14.16
N GLN A 190 -7.60 4.28 14.23
CA GLN A 190 -8.92 3.85 13.78
C GLN A 190 -10.06 4.57 14.53
N PHE A 191 -9.86 4.89 15.79
CA PHE A 191 -10.81 5.57 16.66
C PHE A 191 -10.54 7.07 16.83
N GLN A 192 -9.69 7.67 15.99
CA GLN A 192 -9.40 9.09 16.04
C GLN A 192 -10.24 9.88 15.04
N ILE A 193 -10.68 11.07 15.48
CA ILE A 193 -11.36 12.06 14.65
C ILE A 193 -10.36 13.18 14.33
N GLY A 194 -10.06 13.40 13.06
CA GLY A 194 -9.30 14.57 12.64
C GLY A 194 -10.17 15.83 12.60
N ARG A 195 -11.38 15.71 12.06
CA ARG A 195 -12.39 16.80 11.99
C ARG A 195 -13.79 16.22 11.92
N VAL A 196 -14.72 16.78 12.69
CA VAL A 196 -16.15 16.53 12.52
C VAL A 196 -16.65 17.44 11.40
N LYS A 197 -17.33 16.87 10.40
CA LYS A 197 -17.98 17.60 9.32
C LYS A 197 -19.46 17.84 9.62
N GLU A 198 -20.14 16.85 10.23
CA GLU A 198 -21.55 16.92 10.60
C GLU A 198 -21.79 16.09 11.86
N PHE A 199 -22.55 16.63 12.80
CA PHE A 199 -22.88 15.94 14.06
C PHE A 199 -24.09 15.00 13.92
N GLY A 200 -25.00 15.28 12.99
CA GLY A 200 -26.22 14.52 12.75
C GLY A 200 -27.31 14.76 13.81
N GLU A 201 -28.52 14.24 13.52
CA GLU A 201 -29.70 14.50 14.36
C GLU A 201 -29.63 13.80 15.71
N VAL A 202 -29.05 12.59 15.76
CA VAL A 202 -28.91 11.84 17.03
C VAL A 202 -28.09 12.64 18.06
N TRP A 203 -27.03 13.29 17.63
CA TRP A 203 -26.19 14.13 18.48
C TRP A 203 -26.94 15.38 18.94
N ARG A 204 -27.65 16.06 18.02
CA ARG A 204 -28.43 17.26 18.30
C ARG A 204 -29.54 16.98 19.32
N THR A 205 -30.23 15.86 19.16
CA THR A 205 -31.29 15.43 20.10
C THR A 205 -30.73 15.17 21.49
N LYS A 206 -29.60 14.45 21.59
CA LYS A 206 -28.96 14.18 22.88
C LYS A 206 -28.46 15.46 23.55
N LEU A 207 -27.92 16.41 22.78
CA LEU A 207 -27.54 17.73 23.34
C LEU A 207 -28.70 18.47 23.91
N LYS A 208 -29.87 18.53 23.22
CA LYS A 208 -31.10 19.17 23.73
C LYS A 208 -31.60 18.51 25.02
N GLN A 209 -31.57 17.17 25.10
CA GLN A 209 -31.93 16.44 26.31
C GLN A 209 -31.06 16.84 27.50
N LEU A 210 -29.74 16.80 27.34
CA LEU A 210 -28.78 17.16 28.40
C LEU A 210 -28.89 18.63 28.81
N ALA A 211 -29.14 19.55 27.89
CA ALA A 211 -29.35 20.94 28.19
C ALA A 211 -30.64 21.14 29.08
N ASN A 212 -31.72 20.42 28.77
CA ASN A 212 -32.95 20.48 29.53
C ASN A 212 -32.83 19.82 30.92
N GLU A 213 -31.99 18.79 31.07
CA GLU A 213 -31.70 18.14 32.35
C GLU A 213 -30.89 19.04 33.29
N ASN A 214 -29.96 19.84 32.77
CA ASN A 214 -29.12 20.75 33.54
C ASN A 214 -29.77 22.10 33.85
N LEU A 215 -30.94 22.40 33.29
CA LEU A 215 -31.73 23.61 33.57
C LEU A 215 -32.83 23.37 34.62
N ARG A 216 -32.91 22.19 35.21
CA ARG A 216 -33.79 21.82 36.34
C ARG A 216 -32.94 21.66 37.57
#